data_ae9c7eb1e49277082f58c2b62d16b10c
#
_entry.id   ae9c7eb1e49277082f58c2b62d16b10c
#
_cell.length_a   1.000
_cell.length_b   1.000
_cell.length_c   1.000
_cell.angle_alpha   90.00
_cell.angle_beta   90.00
_cell.angle_gamma   90.00
#
_symmetry.space_group_name_H-M   'P 1'
#
loop_
_entity.id
_entity.type
_entity.pdbx_description
1 polymer ?
#
loop_
_entity_poly.entity_id
_entity_poly.type
_entity_poly.pdbx_seq_one_letter_code
_entity_poly.pdbx_strand_id
1 'polypeptide(L)'
;MSKSKKQTNIEGKDIIEQNNDEKTSKIPFWREKESQGRRKPVGKYGIDMGERGVYDKRNKLNDLTGKEWTYFLRSVIVEAYPPTIRNGVGFDLRKIHPSPKPPQLMKEFILFFTKQGQWILDPFVGVGGSLLGASLCDGPRHGVGIDLNPDYLAAYKQVCKLENLPEEVVICGDSKEILKNGHPELEREFDLIITDPPYANMMTRPKTGQKKRFYGQSDPTPYTLDPRDIGNLEYDEFLVEFKEIMQLAVDRLASKKHVVVFCKDLQPKPGKPNILHADIINTLVTIPGLERYSMKWMRGL
;
A
#
# COMPACT_ATOMS: atom_id res chain seq x y z
N MET A 1 -30.84 -41.45 -50.43
CA MET A 1 -30.63 -40.16 -51.07
C MET A 1 -31.71 -39.20 -50.58
N SER A 2 -31.47 -38.36 -49.64
CA SER A 2 -32.29 -37.18 -49.38
C SER A 2 -31.49 -36.26 -48.50
N LYS A 3 -31.12 -35.11 -49.07
CA LYS A 3 -30.44 -34.02 -48.37
C LYS A 3 -31.49 -33.19 -47.67
N SER A 4 -31.50 -33.13 -46.38
CA SER A 4 -32.32 -32.17 -45.62
C SER A 4 -31.50 -30.91 -45.38
N LYS A 5 -32.05 -29.79 -45.87
CA LYS A 5 -31.55 -28.44 -45.69
C LYS A 5 -31.75 -28.03 -44.22
N LYS A 6 -30.70 -27.59 -43.52
CA LYS A 6 -30.82 -26.82 -42.29
C LYS A 6 -31.08 -25.36 -42.63
N GLN A 7 -32.26 -24.88 -42.24
CA GLN A 7 -32.56 -23.46 -42.15
C GLN A 7 -31.84 -22.87 -40.93
N THR A 8 -31.08 -21.83 -41.15
CA THR A 8 -30.53 -20.96 -40.12
C THR A 8 -31.58 -19.95 -39.71
N ASN A 9 -32.07 -20.04 -38.47
CA ASN A 9 -32.80 -18.96 -37.84
C ASN A 9 -31.82 -18.07 -37.14
N ILE A 10 -31.87 -16.81 -37.49
CA ILE A 10 -31.24 -15.68 -36.80
C ILE A 10 -32.18 -15.32 -35.67
N GLU A 11 -31.90 -15.76 -34.46
CA GLU A 11 -32.30 -15.20 -33.16
C GLU A 11 -31.97 -16.23 -32.11
N GLY A 12 -31.05 -15.89 -31.23
CA GLY A 12 -30.63 -16.75 -30.12
C GLY A 12 -29.28 -16.31 -29.58
N LYS A 13 -29.20 -15.08 -29.11
CA LYS A 13 -28.16 -14.78 -28.14
C LYS A 13 -28.47 -15.61 -26.91
N ASP A 14 -27.69 -16.64 -26.68
CA ASP A 14 -27.61 -17.29 -25.39
C ASP A 14 -27.27 -16.21 -24.36
N ILE A 15 -28.25 -15.88 -23.56
CA ILE A 15 -28.05 -15.13 -22.33
C ILE A 15 -27.26 -16.08 -21.43
N ILE A 16 -25.95 -15.91 -21.45
CA ILE A 16 -25.11 -16.44 -20.38
C ILE A 16 -25.61 -15.75 -19.13
N GLU A 17 -26.43 -16.43 -18.34
CA GLU A 17 -26.64 -16.09 -16.95
C GLU A 17 -25.25 -15.93 -16.33
N GLN A 18 -24.83 -14.68 -16.19
CA GLN A 18 -23.72 -14.36 -15.34
C GLN A 18 -24.20 -14.74 -13.94
N ASN A 19 -23.86 -15.94 -13.53
CA ASN A 19 -23.79 -16.25 -12.13
C ASN A 19 -22.96 -15.14 -11.50
N ASN A 20 -23.63 -14.25 -10.80
CA ASN A 20 -23.04 -13.35 -9.83
C ASN A 20 -22.50 -14.23 -8.69
N ASP A 21 -21.48 -15.02 -8.98
CA ASP A 21 -20.56 -15.43 -7.97
C ASP A 21 -19.96 -14.12 -7.44
N GLU A 22 -20.48 -13.66 -6.33
CA GLU A 22 -19.78 -12.75 -5.44
C GLU A 22 -18.35 -13.27 -5.35
N LYS A 23 -17.45 -12.69 -6.14
CA LYS A 23 -16.02 -12.81 -5.92
C LYS A 23 -15.74 -12.08 -4.61
N THR A 24 -16.16 -12.71 -3.53
CA THR A 24 -15.67 -12.42 -2.20
C THR A 24 -14.17 -12.22 -2.32
N SER A 25 -13.72 -11.05 -1.93
CA SER A 25 -12.30 -10.76 -1.74
C SER A 25 -11.69 -12.01 -1.11
N LYS A 26 -10.78 -12.69 -1.81
CA LYS A 26 -10.21 -13.94 -1.30
C LYS A 26 -9.70 -13.68 0.09
N ILE A 27 -10.44 -14.19 1.06
CA ILE A 27 -10.02 -14.19 2.45
C ILE A 27 -8.63 -14.80 2.45
N PRO A 28 -7.60 -14.18 3.03
CA PRO A 28 -6.27 -14.75 3.08
C PRO A 28 -6.35 -16.22 3.45
N PHE A 29 -5.58 -17.10 2.77
CA PHE A 29 -5.67 -18.57 2.91
C PHE A 29 -5.66 -19.05 4.37
N TRP A 30 -5.12 -18.27 5.27
CA TRP A 30 -5.10 -18.53 6.70
C TRP A 30 -6.45 -18.27 7.40
N ARG A 31 -7.37 -17.55 6.78
CA ARG A 31 -8.76 -17.46 7.23
C ARG A 31 -9.60 -18.64 6.74
N GLU A 32 -9.20 -19.33 5.65
CA GLU A 32 -9.94 -20.45 5.07
C GLU A 32 -9.70 -21.79 5.80
N LYS A 33 -8.62 -21.92 6.56
CA LYS A 33 -8.40 -23.13 7.37
C LYS A 33 -9.16 -23.01 8.68
N GLU A 34 -10.43 -23.42 8.67
CA GLU A 34 -11.12 -23.78 9.90
C GLU A 34 -10.28 -24.79 10.68
N SER A 35 -9.66 -24.36 11.74
CA SER A 35 -9.13 -25.28 12.71
C SER A 35 -10.32 -25.87 13.45
N GLN A 36 -10.71 -27.10 13.18
CA GLN A 36 -11.55 -27.93 14.03
C GLN A 36 -10.85 -28.23 15.38
N GLY A 37 -10.06 -27.31 15.87
CA GLY A 37 -9.34 -27.38 17.13
C GLY A 37 -10.23 -26.87 18.27
N ARG A 38 -10.20 -27.56 19.42
CA ARG A 38 -10.81 -27.12 20.67
C ARG A 38 -10.50 -25.64 20.89
N ARG A 39 -11.55 -24.79 21.03
CA ARG A 39 -11.40 -23.39 21.40
C ARG A 39 -10.55 -23.31 22.66
N LYS A 40 -9.45 -22.55 22.61
CA LYS A 40 -8.61 -22.35 23.79
C LYS A 40 -9.43 -21.57 24.81
N PRO A 41 -9.34 -21.91 26.11
CA PRO A 41 -10.04 -21.17 27.15
C PRO A 41 -9.63 -19.70 27.11
N VAL A 42 -10.61 -18.81 27.19
CA VAL A 42 -10.43 -17.36 27.19
C VAL A 42 -9.87 -16.97 28.55
N GLY A 43 -8.62 -16.55 28.60
CA GLY A 43 -7.99 -16.08 29.85
C GLY A 43 -8.55 -14.73 30.32
N LYS A 44 -8.16 -14.29 31.53
CA LYS A 44 -8.62 -13.04 32.19
C LYS A 44 -8.60 -11.80 31.28
N TYR A 45 -7.68 -11.71 30.37
CA TYR A 45 -7.51 -10.56 29.46
C TYR A 45 -7.99 -10.83 28.04
N GLY A 46 -8.52 -12.03 27.78
CA GLY A 46 -8.99 -12.41 26.47
C GLY A 46 -10.42 -11.97 26.20
N ILE A 47 -10.72 -11.68 24.94
CA ILE A 47 -12.06 -11.54 24.39
C ILE A 47 -12.16 -12.56 23.27
N ASP A 48 -13.19 -13.41 23.32
CA ASP A 48 -13.49 -14.32 22.21
C ASP A 48 -14.08 -13.51 21.04
N MET A 49 -13.38 -13.51 19.91
CA MET A 49 -13.77 -12.83 18.68
C MET A 49 -14.35 -13.83 17.65
N GLY A 50 -14.82 -14.98 18.12
CA GLY A 50 -15.35 -16.03 17.25
C GLY A 50 -14.27 -16.67 16.37
N GLU A 51 -14.52 -16.71 15.06
CA GLU A 51 -13.61 -17.32 14.07
C GLU A 51 -12.24 -16.60 13.99
N ARG A 52 -12.20 -15.33 14.32
CA ARG A 52 -10.96 -14.56 14.39
C ARG A 52 -10.03 -15.07 15.49
N GLY A 53 -10.56 -15.71 16.51
CA GLY A 53 -9.78 -16.20 17.66
C GLY A 53 -9.92 -15.30 18.88
N VAL A 54 -8.90 -15.30 19.76
CA VAL A 54 -8.94 -14.54 21.02
C VAL A 54 -8.12 -13.26 20.88
N TYR A 55 -8.75 -12.12 21.16
CA TYR A 55 -8.09 -10.82 21.30
C TYR A 55 -7.62 -10.62 22.74
N ASP A 56 -6.40 -10.13 22.93
CA ASP A 56 -5.84 -9.79 24.25
C ASP A 56 -6.02 -8.29 24.51
N LYS A 57 -6.79 -7.92 25.55
CA LYS A 57 -7.03 -6.52 25.94
C LYS A 57 -5.76 -5.73 26.27
N ARG A 58 -4.65 -6.42 26.56
CA ARG A 58 -3.35 -5.77 26.81
C ARG A 58 -2.63 -5.40 25.52
N ASN A 59 -3.11 -5.84 24.37
CA ASN A 59 -2.55 -5.43 23.08
C ASN A 59 -2.73 -3.92 22.89
N LYS A 60 -1.60 -3.20 22.89
CA LYS A 60 -1.57 -1.74 22.70
C LYS A 60 -1.29 -1.33 21.26
N LEU A 61 -0.84 -2.28 20.42
CA LEU A 61 -0.42 -1.99 19.06
C LEU A 61 -1.59 -1.95 18.08
N ASN A 62 -2.45 -2.98 18.10
CA ASN A 62 -3.49 -3.17 17.09
C ASN A 62 -4.73 -3.89 17.67
N ASP A 63 -5.72 -4.15 16.79
CA ASP A 63 -6.95 -4.86 17.12
C ASP A 63 -6.94 -6.33 16.65
N LEU A 64 -5.76 -6.88 16.39
CA LEU A 64 -5.59 -8.24 15.90
C LEU A 64 -5.60 -9.26 17.04
N THR A 65 -6.22 -10.41 16.79
CA THR A 65 -6.15 -11.58 17.65
C THR A 65 -4.77 -12.26 17.56
N GLY A 66 -4.45 -13.12 18.51
CA GLY A 66 -3.19 -13.87 18.47
C GLY A 66 -3.02 -14.72 17.21
N LYS A 67 -4.12 -15.22 16.63
CA LYS A 67 -4.09 -15.95 15.37
C LYS A 67 -3.68 -15.04 14.20
N GLU A 68 -4.27 -13.88 14.09
CA GLU A 68 -3.96 -12.89 13.06
C GLU A 68 -2.53 -12.35 13.19
N TRP A 69 -2.05 -12.14 14.42
CA TRP A 69 -0.67 -11.78 14.69
C TRP A 69 0.34 -12.77 14.12
N THR A 70 0.12 -14.07 14.34
CA THR A 70 1.02 -15.14 13.88
C THR A 70 1.22 -15.08 12.37
N TYR A 71 0.18 -14.74 11.63
CA TYR A 71 0.26 -14.62 10.17
C TYR A 71 1.11 -13.44 9.73
N PHE A 72 0.95 -12.31 10.36
CA PHE A 72 1.71 -11.12 9.99
C PHE A 72 3.20 -11.24 10.34
N LEU A 73 3.55 -12.02 11.36
CA LEU A 73 4.95 -12.18 11.81
C LEU A 73 5.87 -12.93 10.83
N ARG A 74 5.35 -13.47 9.74
CA ARG A 74 6.19 -14.11 8.72
C ARG A 74 7.21 -13.12 8.14
N SER A 75 8.45 -13.59 7.95
CA SER A 75 9.51 -12.77 7.34
C SER A 75 9.31 -12.54 5.84
N VAL A 76 8.56 -13.43 5.18
CA VAL A 76 8.29 -13.37 3.74
C VAL A 76 6.78 -13.38 3.50
N ILE A 77 6.32 -12.40 2.72
CA ILE A 77 4.95 -12.33 2.23
C ILE A 77 4.94 -12.92 0.82
N VAL A 78 4.23 -14.02 0.63
CA VAL A 78 4.15 -14.75 -0.65
C VAL A 78 2.84 -14.49 -1.40
N GLU A 79 1.90 -13.81 -0.79
CA GLU A 79 0.60 -13.47 -1.34
C GLU A 79 0.76 -12.45 -2.49
N ALA A 80 0.04 -12.68 -3.58
CA ALA A 80 -0.13 -11.69 -4.63
C ALA A 80 -1.38 -10.84 -4.31
N TYR A 81 -1.17 -9.56 -4.06
CA TYR A 81 -2.27 -8.65 -3.80
C TYR A 81 -2.84 -8.14 -5.12
N PRO A 82 -4.16 -8.24 -5.31
CA PRO A 82 -4.77 -7.72 -6.52
C PRO A 82 -4.60 -6.18 -6.56
N PRO A 83 -4.36 -5.62 -7.75
CA PRO A 83 -4.30 -4.16 -7.89
C PRO A 83 -5.67 -3.50 -7.78
N THR A 84 -6.73 -4.30 -7.84
CA THR A 84 -8.13 -3.88 -7.75
C THR A 84 -8.57 -3.68 -6.30
N ILE A 85 -9.60 -2.87 -6.11
CA ILE A 85 -10.27 -2.66 -4.84
C ILE A 85 -11.50 -3.61 -4.78
N ARG A 86 -12.69 -3.13 -4.47
CA ARG A 86 -13.88 -3.97 -4.38
C ARG A 86 -14.42 -4.40 -5.74
N ASN A 87 -14.62 -3.42 -6.63
CA ASN A 87 -15.33 -3.62 -7.90
C ASN A 87 -14.40 -3.63 -9.12
N GLY A 88 -13.13 -3.38 -8.93
CA GLY A 88 -12.13 -3.38 -9.99
C GLY A 88 -12.12 -2.15 -10.91
N VAL A 89 -13.11 -1.28 -10.80
CA VAL A 89 -13.29 -0.13 -11.68
C VAL A 89 -12.23 0.95 -11.44
N GLY A 90 -11.89 1.18 -10.18
CA GLY A 90 -10.91 2.21 -9.80
C GLY A 90 -9.47 1.91 -10.19
N PHE A 91 -9.15 0.69 -10.60
CA PHE A 91 -7.78 0.34 -10.98
C PHE A 91 -7.28 1.06 -12.22
N ASP A 92 -8.12 1.22 -13.23
CA ASP A 92 -7.71 1.87 -14.48
C ASP A 92 -7.34 3.34 -14.26
N LEU A 93 -8.04 4.04 -13.39
CA LEU A 93 -7.70 5.43 -13.01
C LEU A 93 -6.34 5.51 -12.33
N ARG A 94 -5.96 4.51 -11.56
CA ARG A 94 -4.67 4.46 -10.85
C ARG A 94 -3.49 4.13 -11.75
N LYS A 95 -3.72 3.67 -12.98
CA LYS A 95 -2.66 3.36 -13.96
C LYS A 95 -1.89 4.58 -14.46
N ILE A 96 -2.38 5.80 -14.22
CA ILE A 96 -1.60 7.02 -14.47
C ILE A 96 -0.32 7.05 -13.64
N HIS A 97 -0.32 6.42 -12.47
CA HIS A 97 0.87 6.24 -11.65
C HIS A 97 1.66 5.02 -12.12
N PRO A 98 2.99 5.14 -12.37
CA PRO A 98 3.78 4.06 -12.97
C PRO A 98 3.95 2.82 -12.08
N SER A 99 3.72 2.96 -10.77
CA SER A 99 3.88 1.86 -9.79
C SER A 99 2.89 2.01 -8.62
N PRO A 100 1.57 1.91 -8.86
CA PRO A 100 0.59 2.09 -7.79
C PRO A 100 0.64 0.89 -6.82
N LYS A 101 0.73 1.16 -5.52
CA LYS A 101 0.68 0.09 -4.50
C LYS A 101 -0.72 -0.49 -4.35
N PRO A 102 -0.85 -1.82 -4.20
CA PRO A 102 -2.15 -2.46 -3.95
C PRO A 102 -2.75 -2.01 -2.61
N PRO A 103 -3.99 -1.49 -2.58
CA PRO A 103 -4.62 -1.05 -1.33
C PRO A 103 -4.79 -2.16 -0.29
N GLN A 104 -5.01 -3.39 -0.73
CA GLN A 104 -5.14 -4.54 0.17
C GLN A 104 -3.84 -4.84 0.92
N LEU A 105 -2.69 -4.68 0.26
CA LEU A 105 -1.39 -4.78 0.92
C LEU A 105 -1.25 -3.70 1.99
N MET A 106 -1.55 -2.44 1.65
CA MET A 106 -1.48 -1.32 2.60
C MET A 106 -2.42 -1.54 3.78
N LYS A 107 -3.64 -2.03 3.55
CA LYS A 107 -4.60 -2.40 4.60
C LYS A 107 -3.99 -3.36 5.62
N GLU A 108 -3.27 -4.40 5.19
CA GLU A 108 -2.70 -5.39 6.12
C GLU A 108 -1.65 -4.76 7.05
N PHE A 109 -0.79 -3.92 6.51
CA PHE A 109 0.20 -3.20 7.34
C PHE A 109 -0.47 -2.19 8.27
N ILE A 110 -1.48 -1.45 7.79
CA ILE A 110 -2.23 -0.50 8.60
C ILE A 110 -2.93 -1.22 9.76
N LEU A 111 -3.62 -2.33 9.48
CA LEU A 111 -4.26 -3.15 10.52
C LEU A 111 -3.27 -3.69 11.55
N PHE A 112 -2.05 -4.02 11.14
CA PHE A 112 -1.03 -4.52 12.07
C PHE A 112 -0.44 -3.44 12.97
N PHE A 113 -0.23 -2.24 12.45
CA PHE A 113 0.45 -1.16 13.19
C PHE A 113 -0.49 -0.13 13.80
N THR A 114 -1.82 -0.27 13.63
CA THR A 114 -2.80 0.69 14.15
C THR A 114 -4.01 0.02 14.79
N LYS A 115 -4.68 0.78 15.63
CA LYS A 115 -6.03 0.50 16.15
C LYS A 115 -7.09 1.32 15.42
N GLN A 116 -8.33 0.92 15.60
CA GLN A 116 -9.49 1.70 15.15
C GLN A 116 -9.43 3.14 15.68
N GLY A 117 -9.75 4.10 14.82
CA GLY A 117 -9.74 5.53 15.12
C GLY A 117 -8.36 6.20 15.03
N GLN A 118 -7.31 5.44 14.75
CA GLN A 118 -5.94 5.98 14.64
C GLN A 118 -5.65 6.58 13.27
N TRP A 119 -4.62 7.45 13.23
CA TRP A 119 -4.26 8.25 12.07
C TRP A 119 -2.95 7.78 11.43
N ILE A 120 -2.95 7.74 10.11
CA ILE A 120 -1.75 7.46 9.33
C ILE A 120 -1.30 8.69 8.55
N LEU A 121 0.01 8.80 8.30
CA LEU A 121 0.61 9.81 7.42
C LEU A 121 1.37 9.11 6.29
N ASP A 122 1.12 9.56 5.07
CA ASP A 122 1.89 9.15 3.89
C ASP A 122 2.43 10.38 3.17
N PRO A 123 3.73 10.70 3.32
CA PRO A 123 4.34 11.85 2.66
C PRO A 123 4.55 11.67 1.14
N PHE A 124 4.29 10.50 0.58
CA PHE A 124 4.41 10.20 -0.86
C PHE A 124 3.23 9.36 -1.33
N VAL A 125 2.02 9.89 -1.17
CA VAL A 125 0.77 9.13 -1.26
C VAL A 125 0.44 8.64 -2.68
N GLY A 126 0.96 9.28 -3.71
CA GLY A 126 0.68 8.95 -5.10
C GLY A 126 -0.82 8.91 -5.40
N VAL A 127 -1.27 7.84 -6.02
CA VAL A 127 -2.69 7.59 -6.29
C VAL A 127 -3.43 6.94 -5.10
N GLY A 128 -3.01 7.24 -3.88
CA GLY A 128 -3.74 6.94 -2.65
C GLY A 128 -3.70 5.49 -2.18
N GLY A 129 -2.63 4.73 -2.47
CA GLY A 129 -2.56 3.32 -2.07
C GLY A 129 -2.75 3.10 -0.56
N SER A 130 -2.06 3.88 0.26
CA SER A 130 -2.15 3.86 1.73
C SER A 130 -3.50 4.33 2.25
N LEU A 131 -4.03 5.44 1.72
CA LEU A 131 -5.32 6.00 2.13
C LEU A 131 -6.49 5.07 1.76
N LEU A 132 -6.48 4.49 0.55
CA LEU A 132 -7.43 3.45 0.17
C LEU A 132 -7.32 2.23 1.08
N GLY A 133 -6.09 1.87 1.48
CA GLY A 133 -5.85 0.82 2.48
C GLY A 133 -6.50 1.14 3.83
N ALA A 134 -6.40 2.38 4.30
CA ALA A 134 -7.04 2.84 5.53
C ALA A 134 -8.58 2.77 5.43
N SER A 135 -9.14 3.26 4.32
CA SER A 135 -10.59 3.22 4.03
C SER A 135 -11.14 1.79 3.91
N LEU A 136 -10.32 0.82 3.57
CA LEU A 136 -10.68 -0.61 3.48
C LEU A 136 -10.61 -1.35 4.82
N CYS A 137 -10.07 -0.74 5.87
CA CYS A 137 -9.96 -1.38 7.18
C CYS A 137 -11.32 -1.65 7.81
N ASP A 138 -11.46 -2.81 8.46
CA ASP A 138 -12.62 -3.10 9.29
C ASP A 138 -12.52 -2.25 10.58
N GLY A 139 -13.35 -1.23 10.67
CA GLY A 139 -13.25 -0.14 11.66
C GLY A 139 -12.40 1.02 11.13
N PRO A 140 -12.83 2.28 11.34
CA PRO A 140 -12.22 3.43 10.73
C PRO A 140 -10.76 3.60 11.14
N ARG A 141 -9.89 3.83 10.17
CA ARG A 141 -8.58 4.42 10.29
C ARG A 141 -8.59 5.64 9.39
N HIS A 142 -7.94 6.68 9.83
CA HIS A 142 -7.91 7.95 9.12
C HIS A 142 -6.52 8.20 8.55
N GLY A 143 -6.43 9.01 7.52
CA GLY A 143 -5.15 9.28 6.91
C GLY A 143 -5.01 10.66 6.32
N VAL A 144 -3.76 11.13 6.33
CA VAL A 144 -3.35 12.31 5.59
C VAL A 144 -2.27 11.87 4.61
N GLY A 145 -2.44 12.21 3.34
CA GLY A 145 -1.47 11.95 2.29
C GLY A 145 -1.02 13.23 1.62
N ILE A 146 0.27 13.30 1.30
CA ILE A 146 0.86 14.43 0.58
C ILE A 146 1.41 13.91 -0.74
N ASP A 147 1.17 14.61 -1.83
CA ASP A 147 1.79 14.34 -3.12
C ASP A 147 1.98 15.62 -3.93
N LEU A 148 3.06 15.65 -4.69
CA LEU A 148 3.41 16.77 -5.54
C LEU A 148 2.51 16.83 -6.80
N ASN A 149 1.98 15.70 -7.24
CA ASN A 149 1.24 15.57 -8.49
C ASN A 149 -0.29 15.69 -8.25
N PRO A 150 -0.93 16.79 -8.70
CA PRO A 150 -2.37 16.99 -8.51
C PRO A 150 -3.23 15.95 -9.24
N ASP A 151 -2.75 15.40 -10.37
CA ASP A 151 -3.50 14.41 -11.14
C ASP A 151 -3.59 13.08 -10.39
N TYR A 152 -2.56 12.72 -9.62
CA TYR A 152 -2.61 11.54 -8.75
C TYR A 152 -3.65 11.68 -7.66
N LEU A 153 -3.72 12.86 -7.04
CA LEU A 153 -4.71 13.14 -6.01
C LEU A 153 -6.14 13.21 -6.58
N ALA A 154 -6.31 13.75 -7.78
CA ALA A 154 -7.58 13.73 -8.47
C ALA A 154 -8.04 12.31 -8.79
N ALA A 155 -7.13 11.45 -9.26
CA ALA A 155 -7.42 10.05 -9.50
C ALA A 155 -7.82 9.31 -8.20
N TYR A 156 -7.12 9.55 -7.09
CA TYR A 156 -7.49 9.00 -5.79
C TYR A 156 -8.94 9.36 -5.40
N LYS A 157 -9.31 10.63 -5.49
CA LYS A 157 -10.67 11.10 -5.16
C LYS A 157 -11.73 10.44 -6.05
N GLN A 158 -11.46 10.33 -7.35
CA GLN A 158 -12.35 9.63 -8.27
C GLN A 158 -12.50 8.15 -7.92
N VAL A 159 -11.43 7.48 -7.52
CA VAL A 159 -11.46 6.09 -7.08
C VAL A 159 -12.33 5.93 -5.83
N CYS A 160 -12.17 6.80 -4.83
CA CYS A 160 -13.01 6.76 -3.63
C CYS A 160 -14.49 6.86 -4.00
N LYS A 161 -14.84 7.78 -4.89
CA LYS A 161 -16.22 7.97 -5.36
C LYS A 161 -16.76 6.74 -6.10
N LEU A 162 -15.99 6.16 -7.01
CA LEU A 162 -16.40 4.98 -7.80
C LEU A 162 -16.54 3.71 -6.97
N GLU A 163 -15.63 3.52 -6.02
CA GLU A 163 -15.59 2.35 -5.15
C GLU A 163 -16.45 2.52 -3.88
N ASN A 164 -17.14 3.66 -3.74
CA ASN A 164 -17.93 4.03 -2.56
C ASN A 164 -17.13 3.86 -1.26
N LEU A 165 -15.92 4.44 -1.23
CA LEU A 165 -15.03 4.47 -0.08
C LEU A 165 -15.01 5.87 0.54
N PRO A 166 -14.80 5.97 1.86
CA PRO A 166 -14.49 7.25 2.49
C PRO A 166 -13.27 7.91 1.83
N GLU A 167 -13.34 9.19 1.57
CA GLU A 167 -12.21 9.99 1.12
C GLU A 167 -11.45 10.49 2.34
N GLU A 168 -10.18 10.10 2.43
CA GLU A 168 -9.25 10.60 3.44
C GLU A 168 -8.60 11.92 2.95
N VAL A 169 -7.89 12.61 3.83
CA VAL A 169 -7.31 13.91 3.54
C VAL A 169 -6.13 13.80 2.58
N VAL A 170 -6.13 14.62 1.53
CA VAL A 170 -4.97 14.76 0.62
C VAL A 170 -4.56 16.21 0.48
N ILE A 171 -3.25 16.47 0.53
CA ILE A 171 -2.62 17.77 0.41
C ILE A 171 -1.73 17.76 -0.82
N CYS A 172 -1.97 18.70 -1.75
CA CYS A 172 -1.16 18.83 -2.96
C CYS A 172 0.03 19.76 -2.72
N GLY A 173 1.24 19.26 -2.90
CA GLY A 173 2.46 20.06 -2.85
C GLY A 173 3.68 19.27 -2.42
N ASP A 174 4.79 19.98 -2.25
CA ASP A 174 6.05 19.43 -1.80
C ASP A 174 5.97 19.00 -0.33
N SER A 175 6.20 17.72 -0.08
CA SER A 175 6.11 17.12 1.27
C SER A 175 7.09 17.78 2.25
N LYS A 176 8.30 18.12 1.81
CA LYS A 176 9.28 18.83 2.64
C LYS A 176 8.76 20.19 3.10
N GLU A 177 8.26 20.97 2.15
CA GLU A 177 7.75 22.32 2.44
C GLU A 177 6.46 22.27 3.31
N ILE A 178 5.54 21.38 2.99
CA ILE A 178 4.29 21.22 3.75
C ILE A 178 4.56 20.76 5.18
N LEU A 179 5.42 19.75 5.36
CA LEU A 179 5.79 19.27 6.68
C LEU A 179 6.58 20.31 7.49
N LYS A 180 7.43 21.11 6.85
CA LYS A 180 8.23 22.14 7.50
C LYS A 180 7.40 23.36 7.92
N ASN A 181 6.56 23.84 7.01
CA ASN A 181 5.79 25.07 7.23
C ASN A 181 4.50 24.83 8.04
N GLY A 182 4.06 23.56 8.16
CA GLY A 182 2.82 23.17 8.80
C GLY A 182 1.62 23.27 7.85
N HIS A 183 0.57 22.56 8.19
CA HIS A 183 -0.74 22.59 7.53
C HIS A 183 -1.80 22.22 8.58
N PRO A 184 -3.01 22.80 8.58
CA PRO A 184 -4.04 22.51 9.58
C PRO A 184 -4.34 21.01 9.74
N GLU A 185 -4.33 20.25 8.65
CA GLU A 185 -4.56 18.81 8.68
C GLU A 185 -3.39 18.00 9.30
N LEU A 186 -2.26 18.63 9.54
CA LEU A 186 -1.08 18.06 10.19
C LEU A 186 -0.93 18.49 11.66
N GLU A 187 -1.87 19.25 12.21
CA GLU A 187 -1.88 19.69 13.62
C GLU A 187 -2.40 18.57 14.53
N ARG A 188 -1.86 17.37 14.35
CA ARG A 188 -2.18 16.17 15.15
C ARG A 188 -0.97 15.26 15.22
N GLU A 189 -0.96 14.38 16.18
CA GLU A 189 -0.03 13.26 16.20
C GLU A 189 -0.55 12.13 15.32
N PHE A 190 0.37 11.47 14.62
CA PHE A 190 0.08 10.29 13.82
C PHE A 190 0.49 9.01 14.53
N ASP A 191 -0.24 7.93 14.29
CA ASP A 191 0.01 6.62 14.88
C ASP A 191 0.85 5.72 13.98
N LEU A 192 0.93 6.04 12.69
CA LEU A 192 1.72 5.30 11.71
C LEU A 192 2.15 6.24 10.59
N ILE A 193 3.41 6.20 10.23
CA ILE A 193 3.88 6.67 8.93
C ILE A 193 4.00 5.43 8.02
N ILE A 194 3.34 5.46 6.87
CA ILE A 194 3.36 4.35 5.91
C ILE A 194 3.51 4.89 4.50
N THR A 195 4.60 4.54 3.82
CA THR A 195 4.93 5.18 2.56
C THR A 195 5.72 4.29 1.60
N ASP A 196 5.62 4.60 0.31
CA ASP A 196 6.40 4.05 -0.79
C ASP A 196 7.02 5.20 -1.57
N PRO A 197 8.19 5.70 -1.13
CA PRO A 197 8.80 6.87 -1.76
C PRO A 197 9.25 6.56 -3.19
N PRO A 198 9.44 7.57 -4.05
CA PRO A 198 10.16 7.38 -5.30
C PRO A 198 11.59 6.91 -5.02
N TYR A 199 12.19 6.11 -5.93
CA TYR A 199 13.51 5.52 -5.72
C TYR A 199 14.57 6.24 -6.56
N ALA A 200 14.93 7.45 -6.20
CA ALA A 200 15.85 8.29 -6.97
C ALA A 200 15.44 8.35 -8.46
N ASN A 201 16.34 8.62 -9.37
CA ASN A 201 16.10 8.71 -10.80
C ASN A 201 15.83 7.37 -11.52
N MET A 202 15.29 6.36 -10.80
CA MET A 202 15.01 5.06 -11.40
C MET A 202 13.98 5.15 -12.54
N MET A 203 12.96 5.96 -12.38
CA MET A 203 11.87 6.08 -13.33
C MET A 203 12.19 7.05 -14.49
N THR A 204 13.22 7.87 -14.35
CA THR A 204 13.72 8.77 -15.41
C THR A 204 14.69 8.07 -16.35
N ARG A 205 15.09 6.83 -16.07
CA ARG A 205 15.99 6.05 -16.91
C ARG A 205 15.21 5.20 -17.91
N PRO A 206 15.80 4.90 -19.09
CA PRO A 206 15.20 3.97 -20.04
C PRO A 206 14.92 2.61 -19.39
N LYS A 207 13.73 2.08 -19.66
CA LYS A 207 13.31 0.79 -19.13
C LYS A 207 14.12 -0.34 -19.75
N THR A 208 14.47 -1.31 -18.90
CA THR A 208 15.22 -2.51 -19.26
C THR A 208 14.44 -3.76 -18.85
N GLY A 209 14.96 -4.93 -19.15
CA GLY A 209 14.39 -6.20 -18.71
C GLY A 209 13.05 -6.56 -19.38
N GLN A 210 12.08 -7.00 -18.57
CA GLN A 210 10.83 -7.54 -19.07
C GLN A 210 9.99 -6.53 -19.87
N LYS A 211 9.91 -5.26 -19.41
CA LYS A 211 9.12 -4.24 -20.11
C LYS A 211 9.64 -3.97 -21.53
N LYS A 212 10.97 -3.88 -21.69
CA LYS A 212 11.58 -3.75 -23.01
C LYS A 212 11.42 -5.05 -23.82
N ARG A 213 11.67 -6.20 -23.19
CA ARG A 213 11.68 -7.50 -23.86
C ARG A 213 10.30 -7.97 -24.31
N PHE A 214 9.27 -7.80 -23.46
CA PHE A 214 7.93 -8.34 -23.74
C PHE A 214 6.96 -7.31 -24.30
N TYR A 215 7.17 -6.02 -24.03
CA TYR A 215 6.22 -4.97 -24.40
C TYR A 215 6.82 -3.89 -25.29
N GLY A 216 8.11 -3.98 -25.65
CA GLY A 216 8.81 -2.97 -26.47
C GLY A 216 8.95 -1.59 -25.81
N GLN A 217 8.52 -1.46 -24.54
CA GLN A 217 8.53 -0.18 -23.83
C GLN A 217 9.91 0.12 -23.28
N SER A 218 10.61 1.08 -23.87
CA SER A 218 11.92 1.56 -23.42
C SER A 218 11.89 2.95 -22.82
N ASP A 219 10.82 3.72 -23.04
CA ASP A 219 10.76 5.12 -22.62
C ASP A 219 10.70 5.28 -21.09
N PRO A 220 11.38 6.29 -20.54
CA PRO A 220 11.25 6.69 -19.16
C PRO A 220 9.78 7.00 -18.80
N THR A 221 9.42 6.75 -17.54
CA THR A 221 8.12 7.16 -17.00
C THR A 221 8.33 7.79 -15.65
N PRO A 222 8.86 9.04 -15.60
CA PRO A 222 9.02 9.75 -14.32
C PRO A 222 7.66 9.93 -13.65
N TYR A 223 7.67 10.07 -12.32
CA TYR A 223 6.44 10.34 -11.57
C TYR A 223 5.90 11.73 -11.90
N THR A 224 6.81 12.71 -12.00
CA THR A 224 6.55 14.07 -12.47
C THR A 224 7.82 14.68 -13.07
N LEU A 225 7.66 15.75 -13.83
CA LEU A 225 8.77 16.56 -14.33
C LEU A 225 9.09 17.75 -13.42
N ASP A 226 8.43 17.86 -12.28
CA ASP A 226 8.70 18.92 -11.31
C ASP A 226 10.10 18.73 -10.70
N PRO A 227 10.93 19.77 -10.68
CA PRO A 227 12.29 19.68 -10.13
C PRO A 227 12.34 19.38 -8.62
N ARG A 228 11.23 19.59 -7.90
CA ARG A 228 11.10 19.23 -6.47
C ARG A 228 10.84 17.77 -6.24
N ASP A 229 10.54 16.99 -7.29
CA ASP A 229 10.33 15.55 -7.17
C ASP A 229 11.65 14.84 -6.87
N ILE A 230 11.77 14.30 -5.67
CA ILE A 230 12.95 13.54 -5.25
C ILE A 230 13.19 12.28 -6.10
N GLY A 231 12.17 11.84 -6.85
CA GLY A 231 12.26 10.79 -7.86
C GLY A 231 13.09 11.17 -9.10
N ASN A 232 13.50 12.43 -9.23
CA ASN A 232 14.37 12.90 -10.31
C ASN A 232 15.84 13.09 -9.86
N LEU A 233 16.13 13.00 -8.56
CA LEU A 233 17.45 13.21 -7.99
C LEU A 233 18.40 12.03 -8.23
N GLU A 234 19.69 12.30 -8.21
CA GLU A 234 20.69 11.25 -8.14
C GLU A 234 20.63 10.53 -6.78
N TYR A 235 21.17 9.33 -6.73
CA TYR A 235 20.94 8.40 -5.62
C TYR A 235 21.31 8.95 -4.24
N ASP A 236 22.48 9.55 -4.13
CA ASP A 236 22.99 10.09 -2.86
C ASP A 236 22.19 11.33 -2.42
N GLU A 237 21.83 12.20 -3.37
CA GLU A 237 20.97 13.35 -3.13
C GLU A 237 19.56 12.92 -2.68
N PHE A 238 19.01 11.89 -3.33
CA PHE A 238 17.74 11.29 -2.94
C PHE A 238 17.75 10.84 -1.48
N LEU A 239 18.80 10.14 -1.03
CA LEU A 239 18.87 9.66 0.36
C LEU A 239 18.90 10.83 1.37
N VAL A 240 19.57 11.93 1.03
CA VAL A 240 19.60 13.15 1.86
C VAL A 240 18.21 13.78 1.94
N GLU A 241 17.57 14.05 0.81
CA GLU A 241 16.25 14.67 0.76
C GLU A 241 15.17 13.77 1.40
N PHE A 242 15.23 12.48 1.12
CA PHE A 242 14.35 11.51 1.75
C PHE A 242 14.47 11.51 3.27
N LYS A 243 15.71 11.55 3.80
CA LYS A 243 15.94 11.65 5.24
C LYS A 243 15.30 12.91 5.84
N GLU A 244 15.48 14.06 5.21
CA GLU A 244 14.93 15.31 5.70
C GLU A 244 13.39 15.28 5.75
N ILE A 245 12.75 14.78 4.70
CA ILE A 245 11.29 14.62 4.67
C ILE A 245 10.83 13.66 5.77
N MET A 246 11.51 12.52 5.91
CA MET A 246 11.16 11.53 6.94
C MET A 246 11.40 12.03 8.35
N GLN A 247 12.43 12.86 8.60
CA GLN A 247 12.62 13.52 9.90
C GLN A 247 11.42 14.40 10.25
N LEU A 248 10.99 15.25 9.32
CA LEU A 248 9.84 16.14 9.51
C LEU A 248 8.53 15.35 9.72
N ALA A 249 8.39 14.21 9.08
CA ALA A 249 7.25 13.31 9.28
C ALA A 249 7.33 12.63 10.66
N VAL A 250 8.51 12.15 11.08
CA VAL A 250 8.74 11.50 12.39
C VAL A 250 8.50 12.47 13.54
N ASP A 251 8.79 13.75 13.37
CA ASP A 251 8.50 14.78 14.37
C ASP A 251 6.98 14.92 14.68
N ARG A 252 6.12 14.37 13.81
CA ARG A 252 4.66 14.31 13.97
C ARG A 252 4.15 12.94 14.42
N LEU A 253 5.05 11.97 14.55
CA LEU A 253 4.70 10.61 14.96
C LEU A 253 4.60 10.54 16.48
N ALA A 254 3.51 10.00 16.99
CA ALA A 254 3.35 9.77 18.43
C ALA A 254 4.42 8.82 18.97
N SER A 255 4.77 8.99 20.24
CA SER A 255 5.80 8.15 20.88
C SER A 255 5.44 6.66 20.82
N LYS A 256 6.43 5.82 20.59
CA LYS A 256 6.31 4.35 20.49
C LYS A 256 5.43 3.87 19.33
N LYS A 257 5.35 4.67 18.28
CA LYS A 257 4.66 4.34 17.04
C LYS A 257 5.66 3.93 15.95
N HIS A 258 5.18 3.63 14.76
CA HIS A 258 5.96 2.93 13.76
C HIS A 258 6.04 3.71 12.44
N VAL A 259 7.15 3.51 11.75
CA VAL A 259 7.36 3.92 10.36
C VAL A 259 7.46 2.66 9.50
N VAL A 260 6.69 2.59 8.44
CA VAL A 260 6.71 1.52 7.44
C VAL A 260 7.09 2.11 6.10
N VAL A 261 8.22 1.68 5.56
CA VAL A 261 8.69 2.10 4.24
C VAL A 261 8.70 0.89 3.31
N PHE A 262 8.00 1.01 2.19
CA PHE A 262 8.13 0.05 1.10
C PHE A 262 9.26 0.47 0.20
N CYS A 263 10.11 -0.47 -0.15
CA CYS A 263 11.17 -0.23 -1.12
C CYS A 263 11.48 -1.50 -1.91
N LYS A 264 12.09 -1.30 -3.06
CA LYS A 264 12.57 -2.39 -3.92
C LYS A 264 14.01 -2.10 -4.30
N ASP A 265 14.88 -3.08 -4.12
CA ASP A 265 16.27 -2.96 -4.55
C ASP A 265 16.34 -2.68 -6.05
N LEU A 266 17.20 -1.74 -6.38
CA LEU A 266 17.49 -1.40 -7.76
C LEU A 266 18.37 -2.49 -8.37
N GLN A 267 18.22 -2.75 -9.67
CA GLN A 267 19.12 -3.68 -10.33
C GLN A 267 20.56 -3.15 -10.25
N PRO A 268 21.50 -3.95 -9.72
CA PRO A 268 22.87 -3.49 -9.57
C PRO A 268 23.49 -3.21 -10.94
N LYS A 269 24.16 -2.07 -11.06
CA LYS A 269 25.09 -1.84 -12.17
C LYS A 269 26.39 -2.59 -11.87
N PRO A 270 27.14 -3.04 -12.88
CA PRO A 270 28.46 -3.59 -12.68
C PRO A 270 29.32 -2.67 -11.79
N GLY A 271 29.82 -3.18 -10.66
CA GLY A 271 30.67 -2.44 -9.72
C GLY A 271 29.95 -1.55 -8.68
N LYS A 272 28.61 -1.47 -8.71
CA LYS A 272 27.83 -0.72 -7.69
C LYS A 272 26.57 -1.51 -7.32
N PRO A 273 26.61 -2.35 -6.28
CA PRO A 273 25.39 -2.96 -5.74
C PRO A 273 24.56 -1.85 -5.05
N ASN A 274 23.43 -1.50 -5.64
CA ASN A 274 22.48 -0.60 -4.98
C ASN A 274 21.55 -1.46 -4.12
N ILE A 275 21.86 -1.55 -2.85
CA ILE A 275 21.06 -2.26 -1.84
C ILE A 275 20.17 -1.21 -1.17
N LEU A 276 19.18 -0.70 -1.91
CA LEU A 276 18.35 0.44 -1.48
C LEU A 276 17.71 0.20 -0.11
N HIS A 277 17.25 -1.02 0.17
CA HIS A 277 16.64 -1.32 1.47
C HIS A 277 17.63 -1.14 2.63
N ALA A 278 18.91 -1.50 2.46
CA ALA A 278 19.92 -1.32 3.48
C ALA A 278 20.29 0.17 3.64
N ASP A 279 20.41 0.90 2.52
CA ASP A 279 20.74 2.31 2.55
C ASP A 279 19.60 3.14 3.16
N ILE A 280 18.33 2.82 2.88
CA ILE A 280 17.18 3.41 3.55
C ILE A 280 17.21 3.12 5.07
N ILE A 281 17.48 1.89 5.49
CA ILE A 281 17.59 1.56 6.91
C ILE A 281 18.71 2.37 7.56
N ASN A 282 19.90 2.37 6.98
CA ASN A 282 21.05 3.10 7.50
C ASN A 282 20.78 4.61 7.58
N THR A 283 20.05 5.14 6.62
CA THR A 283 19.64 6.56 6.59
C THR A 283 18.64 6.87 7.70
N LEU A 284 17.57 6.08 7.81
CA LEU A 284 16.49 6.33 8.75
C LEU A 284 16.90 6.13 10.22
N VAL A 285 17.77 5.16 10.55
CA VAL A 285 18.23 4.96 11.93
C VAL A 285 19.11 6.12 12.44
N THR A 286 19.54 7.02 11.57
CA THR A 286 20.22 8.27 11.98
C THR A 286 19.25 9.36 12.45
N ILE A 287 17.93 9.17 12.26
CA ILE A 287 16.90 10.07 12.78
C ILE A 287 16.77 9.84 14.29
N PRO A 288 16.91 10.87 15.14
CA PRO A 288 16.82 10.71 16.57
C PRO A 288 15.52 10.03 17.01
N GLY A 289 15.64 9.03 17.89
CA GLY A 289 14.50 8.29 18.42
C GLY A 289 13.89 7.24 17.49
N LEU A 290 14.42 7.07 16.27
CA LEU A 290 13.97 6.03 15.35
C LEU A 290 14.91 4.82 15.39
N GLU A 291 14.36 3.65 15.67
CA GLU A 291 15.12 2.39 15.74
C GLU A 291 14.56 1.38 14.74
N ARG A 292 15.43 0.53 14.19
CA ARG A 292 14.99 -0.55 13.32
C ARG A 292 14.22 -1.62 14.11
N TYR A 293 12.96 -1.81 13.78
CA TYR A 293 12.11 -2.83 14.40
C TYR A 293 12.16 -4.17 13.65
N SER A 294 11.85 -4.18 12.34
CA SER A 294 11.77 -5.42 11.55
C SER A 294 11.91 -5.13 10.06
N MET A 295 12.16 -6.17 9.30
CA MET A 295 12.11 -6.14 7.83
C MET A 295 11.32 -7.35 7.33
N LYS A 296 10.50 -7.14 6.29
CA LYS A 296 9.76 -8.20 5.59
C LYS A 296 10.11 -8.20 4.11
N TRP A 297 10.25 -9.38 3.56
CA TRP A 297 10.43 -9.56 2.13
C TRP A 297 9.10 -9.86 1.48
N MET A 298 8.84 -9.25 0.32
CA MET A 298 7.71 -9.58 -0.52
C MET A 298 8.22 -10.27 -1.78
N ARG A 299 7.51 -11.31 -2.20
CA ARG A 299 7.74 -11.89 -3.52
C ARG A 299 7.43 -10.81 -4.55
N GLY A 300 8.39 -10.53 -5.44
CA GLY A 300 8.26 -9.46 -6.44
C GLY A 300 6.95 -9.61 -7.24
N LEU A 301 6.26 -8.50 -7.34
CA LEU A 301 5.09 -8.33 -8.20
C LEU A 301 5.53 -8.24 -9.67
#